data_641c2256bd9d1a3860ea701c58ef90d5
#
_entry.id   641c2256bd9d1a3860ea701c58ef90d5
#
_cell.length_a   1.000
_cell.length_b   1.000
_cell.length_c   1.000
_cell.angle_alpha   90.00
_cell.angle_beta   90.00
_cell.angle_gamma   90.00
#
_symmetry.space_group_name_H-M   'P 1'
#
loop_
_entity.id
_entity.type
_entity.pdbx_description
1 polymer ?
#
loop_
_entity_poly.entity_id
_entity_poly.type
_entity_poly.pdbx_seq_one_letter_code
_entity_poly.pdbx_strand_id
1 'polypeptide(L)'
;MKRSPISTALLGLGSGTLALGLIACASSGPSRSAKAVETMDETHAGLTKVRTQIDQTLTSLGDLMNASPEKLRPSFSKYSKDVDRLRADAVQTKKRFQNMKTKRNDYLAAWGKQQGQVSDPELRQLGDARRSEVRANLDRMIESLTVAVETFDPFLNNLGDVQKVFGNDLTPAGQSLLANTAVIQGANEKGARVAQSIDLALEALSNVSGQLSSPRAR
;
A
#
# COMPACT_ATOMS: atom_id res chain seq x y z
N MET A 1 -42.80 37.42 -78.50
CA MET A 1 -42.52 36.13 -77.90
C MET A 1 -41.03 36.09 -77.56
N LYS A 2 -40.68 36.40 -76.29
CA LYS A 2 -39.30 36.32 -75.85
C LYS A 2 -39.35 35.97 -74.31
N ARG A 3 -38.86 34.81 -73.99
CA ARG A 3 -38.71 34.37 -72.59
C ARG A 3 -37.28 34.60 -72.17
N SER A 4 -37.04 35.28 -71.05
CA SER A 4 -35.76 35.52 -70.44
C SER A 4 -35.40 34.33 -69.54
N PRO A 5 -34.14 33.93 -69.42
CA PRO A 5 -33.75 32.97 -68.36
C PRO A 5 -33.31 33.67 -67.10
N ILE A 6 -33.65 33.05 -66.02
CA ILE A 6 -33.40 33.42 -64.67
C ILE A 6 -31.99 32.98 -64.27
N SER A 7 -31.18 33.91 -63.74
CA SER A 7 -29.85 33.67 -63.22
C SER A 7 -30.00 33.14 -61.76
N THR A 8 -29.53 31.95 -61.51
CA THR A 8 -29.45 31.31 -60.19
C THR A 8 -28.13 31.67 -59.57
N ALA A 9 -28.17 32.44 -58.49
CA ALA A 9 -26.99 32.73 -57.66
C ALA A 9 -26.72 31.55 -56.72
N LEU A 10 -25.52 30.97 -56.81
CA LEU A 10 -25.03 29.93 -55.91
C LEU A 10 -24.52 30.58 -54.62
N LEU A 11 -25.22 30.35 -53.51
CA LEU A 11 -24.74 30.66 -52.16
C LEU A 11 -23.77 29.56 -51.70
N GLY A 12 -22.51 29.93 -51.51
CA GLY A 12 -21.49 29.07 -50.93
C GLY A 12 -21.75 28.85 -49.45
N LEU A 13 -22.05 27.60 -49.07
CA LEU A 13 -22.03 27.16 -47.69
C LEU A 13 -20.58 27.00 -47.22
N GLY A 14 -20.13 27.93 -46.36
CA GLY A 14 -18.90 27.79 -45.62
C GLY A 14 -19.06 26.69 -44.54
N SER A 15 -18.42 25.55 -44.76
CA SER A 15 -18.28 24.50 -43.74
C SER A 15 -17.38 25.00 -42.62
N GLY A 16 -17.99 25.53 -41.58
CA GLY A 16 -17.31 25.76 -40.30
C GLY A 16 -17.05 24.43 -39.63
N THR A 17 -15.81 23.93 -39.73
CA THR A 17 -15.31 22.83 -38.92
C THR A 17 -15.27 23.29 -37.44
N LEU A 18 -16.28 22.89 -36.65
CA LEU A 18 -16.21 22.94 -35.21
C LEU A 18 -15.11 21.97 -34.78
N ALA A 19 -13.93 22.49 -34.45
CA ALA A 19 -12.92 21.76 -33.70
C ALA A 19 -13.49 21.49 -32.29
N LEU A 20 -14.09 20.32 -32.12
CA LEU A 20 -14.36 19.77 -30.78
C LEU A 20 -13.00 19.57 -30.10
N GLY A 21 -12.58 20.58 -29.33
CA GLY A 21 -11.47 20.44 -28.40
C GLY A 21 -11.76 19.29 -27.48
N LEU A 22 -10.99 18.19 -27.63
CA LEU A 22 -10.91 17.14 -26.65
C LEU A 22 -10.47 17.81 -25.34
N ILE A 23 -11.44 18.14 -24.48
CA ILE A 23 -11.19 18.41 -23.08
C ILE A 23 -10.68 17.09 -22.54
N ALA A 24 -9.34 16.92 -22.58
CA ALA A 24 -8.68 15.88 -21.80
C ALA A 24 -9.21 16.04 -20.37
N CYS A 25 -9.98 15.07 -19.91
CA CYS A 25 -10.46 14.99 -18.53
C CYS A 25 -9.23 14.88 -17.63
N ALA A 26 -8.59 16.01 -17.34
CA ALA A 26 -7.63 16.11 -16.26
C ALA A 26 -8.40 15.74 -15.00
N SER A 27 -8.08 14.59 -14.41
CA SER A 27 -8.75 14.12 -13.19
C SER A 27 -8.77 15.24 -12.17
N SER A 28 -9.98 15.60 -11.69
CA SER A 28 -10.18 16.68 -10.73
C SER A 28 -9.41 16.43 -9.43
N GLY A 29 -9.15 17.48 -8.62
CA GLY A 29 -8.50 17.34 -7.32
C GLY A 29 -9.15 16.26 -6.43
N PRO A 30 -10.49 16.21 -6.29
CA PRO A 30 -11.20 15.16 -5.57
C PRO A 30 -10.94 13.73 -6.10
N SER A 31 -10.88 13.55 -7.42
CA SER A 31 -10.58 12.24 -8.02
C SER A 31 -9.14 11.77 -7.73
N ARG A 32 -8.17 12.68 -7.63
CA ARG A 32 -6.77 12.34 -7.32
C ARG A 32 -6.57 12.04 -5.85
N SER A 33 -7.21 12.79 -4.95
CA SER A 33 -7.19 12.48 -3.52
C SER A 33 -7.85 11.13 -3.25
N ALA A 34 -8.99 10.82 -3.89
CA ALA A 34 -9.66 9.52 -3.78
C ALA A 34 -8.74 8.35 -4.18
N LYS A 35 -7.99 8.48 -5.30
CA LYS A 35 -7.02 7.45 -5.70
C LYS A 35 -5.85 7.31 -4.74
N ALA A 36 -5.38 8.39 -4.14
CA ALA A 36 -4.35 8.32 -3.10
C ALA A 36 -4.87 7.58 -1.86
N VAL A 37 -6.08 7.91 -1.41
CA VAL A 37 -6.76 7.24 -0.28
C VAL A 37 -6.98 5.75 -0.57
N GLU A 38 -7.47 5.38 -1.76
CA GLU A 38 -7.66 3.99 -2.18
C GLU A 38 -6.37 3.16 -2.00
N THR A 39 -5.22 3.68 -2.45
CA THR A 39 -3.95 2.97 -2.28
C THR A 39 -3.45 2.93 -0.83
N MET A 40 -3.83 3.89 0.00
CA MET A 40 -3.60 3.83 1.45
C MET A 40 -4.44 2.74 2.10
N ASP A 41 -5.71 2.63 1.73
CA ASP A 41 -6.62 1.59 2.24
C ASP A 41 -6.17 0.19 1.81
N GLU A 42 -5.70 0.02 0.56
CA GLU A 42 -5.09 -1.24 0.09
C GLU A 42 -3.83 -1.61 0.89
N THR A 43 -2.99 -0.61 1.21
CA THR A 43 -1.78 -0.82 2.00
C THR A 43 -2.13 -1.15 3.44
N HIS A 44 -3.10 -0.47 4.03
CA HIS A 44 -3.65 -0.75 5.35
C HIS A 44 -4.17 -2.19 5.46
N ALA A 45 -5.01 -2.62 4.51
CA ALA A 45 -5.52 -3.99 4.47
C ALA A 45 -4.40 -5.03 4.33
N GLY A 46 -3.35 -4.74 3.55
CA GLY A 46 -2.17 -5.58 3.42
C GLY A 46 -1.41 -5.73 4.73
N LEU A 47 -1.14 -4.62 5.42
CA LEU A 47 -0.46 -4.63 6.72
C LEU A 47 -1.26 -5.35 7.80
N THR A 48 -2.57 -5.13 7.85
CA THR A 48 -3.47 -5.85 8.79
C THR A 48 -3.39 -7.35 8.57
N LYS A 49 -3.37 -7.79 7.31
CA LYS A 49 -3.22 -9.20 6.96
C LYS A 49 -1.87 -9.76 7.41
N VAL A 50 -0.77 -9.05 7.15
CA VAL A 50 0.58 -9.44 7.60
C VAL A 50 0.62 -9.51 9.12
N ARG A 51 0.04 -8.53 9.83
CA ARG A 51 -0.03 -8.50 11.29
C ARG A 51 -0.70 -9.75 11.87
N THR A 52 -1.87 -10.11 11.33
CA THR A 52 -2.58 -11.34 11.72
C THR A 52 -1.77 -12.60 11.39
N GLN A 53 -1.14 -12.65 10.23
CA GLN A 53 -0.36 -13.81 9.80
C GLN A 53 0.92 -14.00 10.64
N ILE A 54 1.51 -12.92 11.19
CA ILE A 54 2.62 -13.00 12.15
C ILE A 54 2.18 -13.79 13.37
N ASP A 55 1.03 -13.44 13.98
CA ASP A 55 0.52 -14.11 15.18
C ASP A 55 0.23 -15.60 14.91
N GLN A 56 -0.37 -15.90 13.75
CA GLN A 56 -0.64 -17.29 13.34
C GLN A 56 0.65 -18.08 13.15
N THR A 57 1.67 -17.47 12.55
CA THR A 57 2.96 -18.14 12.30
C THR A 57 3.72 -18.37 13.59
N LEU A 58 3.72 -17.43 14.52
CA LEU A 58 4.34 -17.60 15.85
C LEU A 58 3.60 -18.66 16.68
N THR A 59 2.27 -18.69 16.60
CA THR A 59 1.47 -19.75 17.24
C THR A 59 1.84 -21.12 16.67
N SER A 60 1.91 -21.26 15.34
CA SER A 60 2.28 -22.54 14.72
C SER A 60 3.74 -22.94 15.00
N LEU A 61 4.65 -21.99 15.20
CA LEU A 61 6.00 -22.25 15.70
C LEU A 61 5.95 -22.81 17.13
N GLY A 62 5.18 -22.18 18.02
CA GLY A 62 4.98 -22.68 19.37
C GLY A 62 4.38 -24.08 19.40
N ASP A 63 3.36 -24.34 18.58
CA ASP A 63 2.76 -25.68 18.42
C ASP A 63 3.79 -26.72 17.95
N LEU A 64 4.68 -26.35 17.02
CA LEU A 64 5.74 -27.21 16.53
C LEU A 64 6.77 -27.51 17.62
N MET A 65 7.18 -26.50 18.38
CA MET A 65 8.15 -26.67 19.47
C MET A 65 7.65 -27.51 20.64
N ASN A 66 6.32 -27.59 20.82
CA ASN A 66 5.69 -28.37 21.88
C ASN A 66 4.99 -29.65 21.37
N ALA A 67 5.23 -30.02 20.09
CA ALA A 67 4.56 -31.17 19.49
C ALA A 67 5.11 -32.49 20.05
N SER A 68 4.22 -33.45 20.33
CA SER A 68 4.61 -34.83 20.60
C SER A 68 5.18 -35.51 19.33
N PRO A 69 5.96 -36.59 19.45
CA PRO A 69 6.62 -37.22 18.30
C PRO A 69 5.68 -37.56 17.14
N GLU A 70 4.48 -38.03 17.43
CA GLU A 70 3.44 -38.36 16.45
C GLU A 70 2.80 -37.13 15.79
N LYS A 71 2.83 -35.97 16.46
CA LYS A 71 2.30 -34.70 15.95
C LYS A 71 3.36 -33.83 15.30
N LEU A 72 4.64 -34.19 15.37
CA LEU A 72 5.74 -33.35 14.89
C LEU A 72 5.61 -33.05 13.39
N ARG A 73 5.30 -34.06 12.56
CA ARG A 73 5.13 -33.89 11.11
C ARG A 73 3.95 -32.99 10.72
N PRO A 74 2.73 -33.16 11.24
CA PRO A 74 1.61 -32.25 10.93
C PRO A 74 1.85 -30.84 11.46
N SER A 75 2.48 -30.66 12.64
CA SER A 75 2.83 -29.33 13.16
C SER A 75 3.84 -28.62 12.29
N PHE A 76 4.88 -29.32 11.83
CA PHE A 76 5.86 -28.77 10.87
C PHE A 76 5.19 -28.38 9.54
N SER A 77 4.29 -29.23 9.02
CA SER A 77 3.56 -28.91 7.78
C SER A 77 2.72 -27.63 7.94
N LYS A 78 2.06 -27.45 9.09
CA LYS A 78 1.29 -26.24 9.40
C LYS A 78 2.20 -25.02 9.47
N TYR A 79 3.27 -25.09 10.26
CA TYR A 79 4.26 -24.02 10.39
C TYR A 79 4.84 -23.59 9.04
N SER A 80 5.27 -24.55 8.21
CA SER A 80 5.81 -24.26 6.88
C SER A 80 4.82 -23.50 6.01
N LYS A 81 3.55 -23.91 5.99
CA LYS A 81 2.50 -23.22 5.24
C LYS A 81 2.26 -21.80 5.75
N ASP A 82 2.31 -21.61 7.06
CA ASP A 82 2.10 -20.29 7.68
C ASP A 82 3.28 -19.36 7.37
N VAL A 83 4.53 -19.85 7.38
CA VAL A 83 5.72 -19.09 6.94
C VAL A 83 5.63 -18.69 5.46
N ASP A 84 5.26 -19.64 4.59
CA ASP A 84 5.14 -19.37 3.15
C ASP A 84 4.04 -18.35 2.86
N ARG A 85 2.90 -18.43 3.57
CA ARG A 85 1.81 -17.45 3.47
C ARG A 85 2.25 -16.07 3.96
N LEU A 86 2.92 -16.01 5.11
CA LEU A 86 3.43 -14.76 5.65
C LEU A 86 4.40 -14.08 4.66
N ARG A 87 5.30 -14.88 4.03
CA ARG A 87 6.22 -14.38 3.00
C ARG A 87 5.48 -13.82 1.79
N ALA A 88 4.46 -14.54 1.30
CA ALA A 88 3.64 -14.08 0.18
C ALA A 88 2.90 -12.77 0.50
N ASP A 89 2.30 -12.67 1.70
CA ASP A 89 1.57 -11.49 2.16
C ASP A 89 2.51 -10.28 2.33
N ALA A 90 3.71 -10.48 2.87
CA ALA A 90 4.75 -9.45 2.98
C ALA A 90 5.18 -8.92 1.60
N VAL A 91 5.42 -9.80 0.63
CA VAL A 91 5.77 -9.41 -0.75
C VAL A 91 4.66 -8.58 -1.39
N GLN A 92 3.39 -8.98 -1.24
CA GLN A 92 2.26 -8.22 -1.77
C GLN A 92 2.10 -6.86 -1.09
N THR A 93 2.30 -6.80 0.22
CA THR A 93 2.23 -5.55 0.99
C THR A 93 3.35 -4.58 0.58
N LYS A 94 4.57 -5.07 0.35
CA LYS A 94 5.67 -4.26 -0.22
C LYS A 94 5.28 -3.65 -1.58
N LYS A 95 4.65 -4.42 -2.47
CA LYS A 95 4.17 -3.91 -3.78
C LYS A 95 3.10 -2.84 -3.63
N ARG A 96 2.13 -3.04 -2.73
CA ARG A 96 1.09 -2.03 -2.42
C ARG A 96 1.70 -0.75 -1.88
N PHE A 97 2.64 -0.86 -0.97
CA PHE A 97 3.38 0.29 -0.43
C PHE A 97 4.12 1.08 -1.53
N GLN A 98 4.78 0.40 -2.48
CA GLN A 98 5.44 1.10 -3.60
C GLN A 98 4.43 1.79 -4.51
N ASN A 99 3.29 1.16 -4.82
CA ASN A 99 2.21 1.79 -5.58
C ASN A 99 1.68 3.04 -4.86
N MET A 100 1.43 2.93 -3.57
CA MET A 100 0.97 4.05 -2.74
C MET A 100 1.97 5.22 -2.77
N LYS A 101 3.29 4.96 -2.65
CA LYS A 101 4.33 6.00 -2.80
C LYS A 101 4.24 6.72 -4.15
N THR A 102 4.03 5.97 -5.22
CA THR A 102 3.86 6.54 -6.57
C THR A 102 2.63 7.43 -6.62
N LYS A 103 1.47 6.95 -6.16
CA LYS A 103 0.21 7.72 -6.19
C LYS A 103 0.24 8.96 -5.30
N ARG A 104 0.92 8.88 -4.16
CA ARG A 104 1.21 10.04 -3.30
C ARG A 104 2.04 11.10 -4.06
N ASN A 105 3.07 10.69 -4.77
CA ASN A 105 3.90 11.62 -5.54
C ASN A 105 3.12 12.27 -6.69
N ASP A 106 2.32 11.48 -7.43
CA ASP A 106 1.45 11.96 -8.48
C ASP A 106 0.44 13.00 -7.96
N TYR A 107 -0.15 12.73 -6.79
CA TYR A 107 -1.09 13.63 -6.13
C TYR A 107 -0.45 14.98 -5.78
N LEU A 108 0.71 14.96 -5.11
CA LEU A 108 1.42 16.18 -4.70
C LEU A 108 1.95 16.99 -5.90
N ALA A 109 2.43 16.33 -6.96
CA ALA A 109 2.88 16.97 -8.18
C ALA A 109 1.72 17.66 -8.92
N ALA A 110 0.60 16.95 -9.08
CA ALA A 110 -0.60 17.51 -9.72
C ALA A 110 -1.18 18.69 -8.93
N TRP A 111 -1.20 18.60 -7.60
CA TRP A 111 -1.61 19.74 -6.75
C TRP A 111 -0.70 20.94 -6.97
N GLY A 112 0.63 20.76 -6.93
CA GLY A 112 1.57 21.85 -7.18
C GLY A 112 1.39 22.53 -8.54
N LYS A 113 1.14 21.75 -9.60
CA LYS A 113 0.86 22.29 -10.92
C LYS A 113 -0.42 23.15 -10.96
N GLN A 114 -1.48 22.71 -10.28
CA GLN A 114 -2.72 23.48 -10.22
C GLN A 114 -2.59 24.73 -9.34
N GLN A 115 -1.89 24.61 -8.22
CA GLN A 115 -1.63 25.73 -7.31
C GLN A 115 -0.84 26.84 -8.01
N GLY A 116 0.12 26.50 -8.89
CA GLY A 116 0.86 27.46 -9.69
C GLY A 116 -0.02 28.27 -10.69
N GLN A 117 -1.25 27.83 -10.96
CA GLN A 117 -2.19 28.54 -11.85
C GLN A 117 -3.12 29.51 -11.10
N VAL A 118 -3.08 29.52 -9.76
CA VAL A 118 -3.87 30.45 -8.94
C VAL A 118 -3.27 31.85 -9.07
N SER A 119 -4.04 32.79 -9.59
CA SER A 119 -3.58 34.16 -9.84
C SER A 119 -3.55 35.03 -8.58
N ASP A 120 -4.52 34.85 -7.69
CA ASP A 120 -4.62 35.58 -6.45
C ASP A 120 -3.50 35.22 -5.47
N PRO A 121 -2.70 36.18 -5.00
CA PRO A 121 -1.54 35.89 -4.14
C PRO A 121 -1.91 35.32 -2.76
N GLU A 122 -3.02 35.78 -2.16
CA GLU A 122 -3.47 35.33 -0.85
C GLU A 122 -3.97 33.88 -0.92
N LEU A 123 -4.81 33.56 -1.91
CA LEU A 123 -5.27 32.19 -2.15
C LEU A 123 -4.12 31.25 -2.50
N ARG A 124 -3.10 31.75 -3.22
CA ARG A 124 -1.91 30.97 -3.52
C ARG A 124 -1.15 30.64 -2.25
N GLN A 125 -0.93 31.63 -1.37
CA GLN A 125 -0.22 31.44 -0.10
C GLN A 125 -0.96 30.43 0.81
N LEU A 126 -2.28 30.54 0.94
CA LEU A 126 -3.10 29.59 1.70
C LEU A 126 -3.02 28.18 1.15
N GLY A 127 -3.09 28.02 -0.17
CA GLY A 127 -2.99 26.72 -0.84
C GLY A 127 -1.62 26.08 -0.69
N ASP A 128 -0.54 26.87 -0.77
CA ASP A 128 0.84 26.40 -0.58
C ASP A 128 1.09 25.97 0.87
N ALA A 129 0.58 26.73 1.85
CA ALA A 129 0.65 26.35 3.26
C ALA A 129 -0.07 25.00 3.52
N ARG A 130 -1.29 24.85 3.01
CA ARG A 130 -2.04 23.58 3.14
C ARG A 130 -1.35 22.40 2.45
N ARG A 131 -0.81 22.61 1.25
CA ARG A 131 -0.06 21.59 0.52
C ARG A 131 1.21 21.17 1.29
N SER A 132 1.89 22.10 1.92
CA SER A 132 3.08 21.84 2.74
C SER A 132 2.72 20.99 3.97
N GLU A 133 1.64 21.31 4.66
CA GLU A 133 1.13 20.54 5.79
C GLU A 133 0.78 19.10 5.39
N VAL A 134 0.02 18.93 4.31
CA VAL A 134 -0.36 17.61 3.79
C VAL A 134 0.88 16.81 3.39
N ARG A 135 1.85 17.45 2.73
CA ARG A 135 3.14 16.81 2.40
C ARG A 135 3.84 16.28 3.64
N ALA A 136 3.95 17.10 4.69
CA ALA A 136 4.63 16.71 5.93
C ALA A 136 3.94 15.52 6.62
N ASN A 137 2.60 15.46 6.59
CA ASN A 137 1.85 14.34 7.13
C ASN A 137 2.07 13.06 6.33
N LEU A 138 2.06 13.17 4.99
CA LEU A 138 2.35 12.07 4.08
C LEU A 138 3.79 11.56 4.22
N ASP A 139 4.76 12.46 4.44
CA ASP A 139 6.16 12.08 4.62
C ASP A 139 6.36 11.28 5.91
N ARG A 140 5.77 11.71 7.04
CA ARG A 140 5.79 10.96 8.31
C ARG A 140 5.13 9.58 8.19
N MET A 141 4.02 9.49 7.48
CA MET A 141 3.36 8.22 7.19
C MET A 141 4.28 7.28 6.38
N ILE A 142 4.93 7.79 5.33
CA ILE A 142 5.87 7.01 4.52
C ILE A 142 7.05 6.52 5.36
N GLU A 143 7.59 7.34 6.26
CA GLU A 143 8.67 6.96 7.18
C GLU A 143 8.25 5.80 8.09
N SER A 144 7.09 5.91 8.74
CA SER A 144 6.54 4.85 9.60
C SER A 144 6.34 3.53 8.83
N LEU A 145 5.79 3.60 7.61
CA LEU A 145 5.60 2.45 6.72
C LEU A 145 6.92 1.84 6.27
N THR A 146 7.94 2.66 6.00
CA THR A 146 9.27 2.18 5.61
C THR A 146 9.87 1.35 6.72
N VAL A 147 9.85 1.85 7.97
CA VAL A 147 10.32 1.09 9.14
C VAL A 147 9.60 -0.24 9.25
N ALA A 148 8.25 -0.25 9.15
CA ALA A 148 7.49 -1.49 9.25
C ALA A 148 7.87 -2.51 8.16
N VAL A 149 8.02 -2.06 6.91
CA VAL A 149 8.33 -2.94 5.77
C VAL A 149 9.77 -3.47 5.81
N GLU A 150 10.72 -2.68 6.29
CA GLU A 150 12.13 -3.08 6.42
C GLU A 150 12.35 -4.14 7.49
N THR A 151 11.48 -4.22 8.50
CA THR A 151 11.56 -5.25 9.53
C THR A 151 11.10 -6.63 9.05
N PHE A 152 10.42 -6.75 7.91
CA PHE A 152 9.89 -8.02 7.40
C PHE A 152 10.99 -9.02 7.04
N ASP A 153 11.99 -8.61 6.26
CA ASP A 153 12.99 -9.54 5.72
C ASP A 153 13.84 -10.22 6.80
N PRO A 154 14.39 -9.50 7.80
CA PRO A 154 15.12 -10.14 8.88
C PRO A 154 14.28 -11.14 9.67
N PHE A 155 13.00 -10.84 9.87
CA PHE A 155 12.08 -11.73 10.57
C PHE A 155 11.73 -12.96 9.73
N LEU A 156 11.38 -12.79 8.45
CA LEU A 156 11.06 -13.87 7.52
C LEU A 156 12.25 -14.81 7.28
N ASN A 157 13.47 -14.26 7.24
CA ASN A 157 14.69 -15.07 7.14
C ASN A 157 14.87 -15.94 8.37
N ASN A 158 14.67 -15.38 9.56
CA ASN A 158 14.74 -16.13 10.81
C ASN A 158 13.75 -17.31 10.84
N LEU A 159 12.48 -17.06 10.48
CA LEU A 159 11.46 -18.12 10.39
C LEU A 159 11.81 -19.18 9.32
N GLY A 160 12.33 -18.73 8.17
CA GLY A 160 12.76 -19.62 7.09
C GLY A 160 13.96 -20.50 7.46
N ASP A 161 14.87 -20.01 8.30
CA ASP A 161 15.99 -20.80 8.77
C ASP A 161 15.52 -21.91 9.74
N VAL A 162 14.57 -21.61 10.62
CA VAL A 162 13.90 -22.63 11.44
C VAL A 162 13.22 -23.69 10.55
N GLN A 163 12.51 -23.27 9.51
CA GLN A 163 11.87 -24.17 8.54
C GLN A 163 12.88 -25.10 7.85
N LYS A 164 14.06 -24.58 7.45
CA LYS A 164 15.13 -25.38 6.81
C LYS A 164 15.73 -26.41 7.78
N VAL A 165 15.99 -26.00 9.03
CA VAL A 165 16.58 -26.92 10.02
C VAL A 165 15.63 -28.07 10.31
N PHE A 166 14.35 -27.83 10.54
CA PHE A 166 13.35 -28.88 10.71
C PHE A 166 13.13 -29.71 9.43
N GLY A 167 13.28 -29.11 8.26
CA GLY A 167 13.23 -29.84 7.00
C GLY A 167 14.34 -30.87 6.84
N ASN A 168 15.50 -30.64 7.47
CA ASN A 168 16.63 -31.56 7.47
C ASN A 168 16.56 -32.60 8.59
N ASP A 169 16.06 -32.24 9.76
CA ASP A 169 15.98 -33.12 10.95
C ASP A 169 14.63 -32.94 11.68
N LEU A 170 13.60 -33.64 11.20
CA LEU A 170 12.27 -33.63 11.80
C LEU A 170 12.14 -34.78 12.82
N THR A 171 12.99 -34.74 13.85
CA THR A 171 12.99 -35.72 14.94
C THR A 171 12.80 -35.03 16.31
N PRO A 172 12.42 -35.78 17.36
CA PRO A 172 12.38 -35.23 18.72
C PRO A 172 13.73 -34.68 19.19
N ALA A 173 14.84 -35.27 18.73
CA ALA A 173 16.17 -34.77 19.04
C ALA A 173 16.45 -33.42 18.37
N GLY A 174 16.13 -33.28 17.07
CA GLY A 174 16.22 -32.01 16.34
C GLY A 174 15.31 -30.91 16.95
N GLN A 175 14.09 -31.28 17.36
CA GLN A 175 13.19 -30.37 18.08
C GLN A 175 13.82 -29.86 19.39
N SER A 176 14.37 -30.77 20.21
CA SER A 176 15.00 -30.41 21.49
C SER A 176 16.24 -29.52 21.32
N LEU A 177 17.03 -29.75 20.27
CA LEU A 177 18.18 -28.92 19.94
C LEU A 177 17.76 -27.49 19.61
N LEU A 178 16.66 -27.29 18.85
CA LEU A 178 16.17 -25.98 18.47
C LEU A 178 15.49 -25.25 19.62
N ALA A 179 14.75 -25.95 20.50
CA ALA A 179 13.96 -25.36 21.56
C ALA A 179 14.73 -24.38 22.45
N ASN A 180 16.02 -24.66 22.69
CA ASN A 180 16.88 -23.87 23.58
C ASN A 180 17.77 -22.87 22.81
N THR A 181 17.54 -22.68 21.49
CA THR A 181 18.34 -21.74 20.71
C THR A 181 17.85 -20.30 20.84
N ALA A 182 18.79 -19.35 20.78
CA ALA A 182 18.45 -17.93 20.67
C ALA A 182 17.61 -17.60 19.42
N VAL A 183 17.60 -18.48 18.42
CA VAL A 183 16.80 -18.34 17.20
C VAL A 183 15.31 -18.45 17.51
N ILE A 184 14.90 -19.47 18.30
CA ILE A 184 13.50 -19.66 18.68
C ILE A 184 13.04 -18.59 19.68
N GLN A 185 13.86 -18.29 20.71
CA GLN A 185 13.57 -17.23 21.67
C GLN A 185 13.45 -15.87 20.98
N GLY A 186 14.38 -15.56 20.06
CA GLY A 186 14.39 -14.32 19.30
C GLY A 186 13.28 -14.23 18.24
N ALA A 187 12.64 -15.32 17.82
CA ALA A 187 11.54 -15.27 16.86
C ALA A 187 10.33 -14.51 17.43
N ASN A 188 9.95 -14.78 18.70
CA ASN A 188 8.86 -14.08 19.36
C ASN A 188 9.16 -12.58 19.55
N GLU A 189 10.38 -12.24 19.99
CA GLU A 189 10.80 -10.85 20.17
C GLU A 189 10.84 -10.09 18.84
N LYS A 190 11.39 -10.71 17.78
CA LYS A 190 11.41 -10.12 16.44
C LYS A 190 10.00 -9.94 15.89
N GLY A 191 9.14 -10.96 16.07
CA GLY A 191 7.74 -10.89 15.68
C GLY A 191 6.98 -9.78 16.40
N ALA A 192 7.17 -9.62 17.71
CA ALA A 192 6.58 -8.54 18.48
C ALA A 192 7.04 -7.15 17.98
N ARG A 193 8.34 -6.98 17.68
CA ARG A 193 8.85 -5.71 17.12
C ARG A 193 8.25 -5.41 15.75
N VAL A 194 8.16 -6.42 14.87
CA VAL A 194 7.51 -6.25 13.55
C VAL A 194 6.04 -5.88 13.73
N ALA A 195 5.34 -6.57 14.61
CA ALA A 195 3.94 -6.29 14.92
C ALA A 195 3.74 -4.85 15.40
N GLN A 196 4.55 -4.39 16.35
CA GLN A 196 4.51 -3.01 16.86
C GLN A 196 4.77 -1.98 15.76
N SER A 197 5.76 -2.21 14.89
CA SER A 197 6.03 -1.29 13.78
C SER A 197 4.89 -1.24 12.76
N ILE A 198 4.20 -2.37 12.54
CA ILE A 198 2.98 -2.42 11.72
C ILE A 198 1.85 -1.62 12.37
N ASP A 199 1.62 -1.79 13.67
CA ASP A 199 0.55 -1.09 14.39
C ASP A 199 0.73 0.43 14.32
N LEU A 200 1.96 0.93 14.48
CA LEU A 200 2.29 2.35 14.28
C LEU A 200 2.06 2.82 12.82
N ALA A 201 2.39 1.98 11.86
CA ALA A 201 2.17 2.29 10.44
C ALA A 201 0.67 2.32 10.08
N LEU A 202 -0.13 1.43 10.65
CA LEU A 202 -1.61 1.40 10.49
C LEU A 202 -2.25 2.66 11.07
N GLU A 203 -1.80 3.10 12.24
CA GLU A 203 -2.26 4.35 12.85
C GLU A 203 -1.93 5.57 11.95
N ALA A 204 -0.68 5.64 11.46
CA ALA A 204 -0.25 6.72 10.58
C ALA A 204 -1.07 6.76 9.26
N LEU A 205 -1.35 5.58 8.67
CA LEU A 205 -2.21 5.47 7.48
C LEU A 205 -3.62 5.96 7.74
N SER A 206 -4.24 5.53 8.85
CA SER A 206 -5.62 5.90 9.22
C SER A 206 -5.75 7.39 9.42
N ASN A 207 -4.78 8.01 10.10
CA ASN A 207 -4.76 9.45 10.37
C ASN A 207 -4.68 10.28 9.08
N VAL A 208 -3.81 9.88 8.14
CA VAL A 208 -3.61 10.62 6.88
C VAL A 208 -4.77 10.35 5.90
N SER A 209 -5.25 9.12 5.80
CA SER A 209 -6.42 8.78 4.98
C SER A 209 -7.64 9.59 5.40
N GLY A 210 -7.91 9.71 6.71
CA GLY A 210 -8.99 10.53 7.25
C GLY A 210 -8.87 12.02 6.88
N GLN A 211 -7.66 12.58 6.86
CA GLN A 211 -7.41 13.97 6.48
C GLN A 211 -7.61 14.26 4.98
N LEU A 212 -7.41 13.26 4.13
CA LEU A 212 -7.52 13.38 2.67
C LEU A 212 -8.90 12.98 2.15
N SER A 213 -9.67 12.25 2.94
CA SER A 213 -11.05 11.90 2.60
C SER A 213 -11.91 13.16 2.60
N SER A 214 -12.64 13.41 1.52
CA SER A 214 -13.68 14.45 1.51
C SER A 214 -14.71 14.14 2.59
N PRO A 215 -15.26 15.16 3.30
CA PRO A 215 -16.40 14.92 4.16
C PRO A 215 -17.49 14.20 3.35
N ARG A 216 -17.91 13.01 3.79
CA ARG A 216 -19.08 12.37 3.19
C ARG A 216 -20.24 13.36 3.39
N ALA A 217 -20.85 13.81 2.29
CA ALA A 217 -22.10 14.54 2.36
C ALA A 217 -23.08 13.70 3.21
N ARG A 218 -23.51 14.26 4.35
CA ARG A 218 -24.51 13.65 5.22
C ARG A 218 -25.88 13.82 4.60
#